data_aac5bbd343088f478c7e8f5f22746be5
#
_entry.id   aac5bbd343088f478c7e8f5f22746be5
#
_cell.length_a   1.000
_cell.length_b   1.000
_cell.length_c   1.000
_cell.angle_alpha   90.00
_cell.angle_beta   90.00
_cell.angle_gamma   90.00
#
_symmetry.space_group_name_H-M   'P 1'
#
loop_
_entity.id
_entity.type
_entity.pdbx_description
1 polymer ?
#
loop_
_entity_poly.entity_id
_entity_poly.type
_entity_poly.pdbx_seq_one_letter_code
_entity_poly.pdbx_strand_id
1 'polypeptide(L)'
;MSSLETLLSKPIPELRQLFLESSRPVPKGLLEALEVDRRHGAQQLAKRIRQRYRSNRSEGQRLHSLLRFEIELWTQGYSLVAGVDEAGMAPLAGPVVAGAVILPKNYKLRGLNDSKKILDESKREELAVQIKEDAVCWAVGFAEVEEIDRINIYHAGLLAMQRAFQRLSCCPDFVLVDARRIPNCASPQRGIIHGDALSASIAAASIVAKQPAMPTCWKSIAPIQGTVLPLIRVTRRQNIAGR
;
A
#
# COMPACT_ATOMS: atom_id res chain seq x y z
N MET A 1 -31.52 17.62 -31.96
CA MET A 1 -31.68 16.59 -30.91
C MET A 1 -30.54 16.82 -29.91
N SER A 2 -30.83 16.98 -28.63
CA SER A 2 -29.78 17.13 -27.60
C SER A 2 -28.96 15.84 -27.56
N SER A 3 -27.68 15.95 -27.24
CA SER A 3 -26.77 14.79 -27.11
C SER A 3 -27.29 13.77 -26.07
N LEU A 4 -28.17 14.19 -25.16
CA LEU A 4 -28.81 13.38 -24.13
C LEU A 4 -29.91 12.45 -24.71
N GLU A 5 -30.78 12.97 -25.56
CA GLU A 5 -31.86 12.17 -26.21
C GLU A 5 -31.28 11.06 -27.08
N THR A 6 -30.19 11.38 -27.80
CA THR A 6 -29.46 10.39 -28.60
C THR A 6 -28.84 9.29 -27.72
N LEU A 7 -28.38 9.62 -26.52
CA LEU A 7 -27.85 8.62 -25.55
C LEU A 7 -29.00 7.76 -24.99
N LEU A 8 -30.11 8.36 -24.62
CA LEU A 8 -31.26 7.63 -24.04
C LEU A 8 -31.90 6.66 -25.02
N SER A 9 -31.83 6.92 -26.35
CA SER A 9 -32.32 6.00 -27.38
C SER A 9 -31.44 4.75 -27.58
N LYS A 10 -30.18 4.74 -27.05
CA LYS A 10 -29.27 3.62 -27.21
C LYS A 10 -29.68 2.38 -26.43
N PRO A 11 -29.29 1.18 -26.89
CA PRO A 11 -29.46 -0.07 -26.16
C PRO A 11 -28.69 -0.03 -24.84
N ILE A 12 -29.22 -0.63 -23.77
CA ILE A 12 -28.60 -0.67 -22.45
C ILE A 12 -27.17 -1.30 -22.46
N PRO A 13 -26.89 -2.37 -23.23
CA PRO A 13 -25.51 -2.90 -23.33
C PRO A 13 -24.53 -1.86 -23.86
N GLU A 14 -24.88 -1.04 -24.82
CA GLU A 14 -24.01 0.02 -25.36
C GLU A 14 -23.73 1.12 -24.32
N LEU A 15 -24.77 1.55 -23.59
CA LEU A 15 -24.63 2.51 -22.50
C LEU A 15 -23.74 1.95 -21.38
N ARG A 16 -23.84 0.64 -21.08
CA ARG A 16 -22.98 -0.04 -20.11
C ARG A 16 -21.52 -0.01 -20.57
N GLN A 17 -21.25 -0.36 -21.81
CA GLN A 17 -19.92 -0.32 -22.39
C GLN A 17 -19.31 1.09 -22.30
N LEU A 18 -20.10 2.11 -22.67
CA LEU A 18 -19.63 3.51 -22.63
C LEU A 18 -19.32 4.00 -21.22
N PHE A 19 -20.21 3.77 -20.24
CA PHE A 19 -20.16 4.44 -18.95
C PHE A 19 -19.68 3.57 -17.79
N LEU A 20 -19.64 2.24 -17.92
CA LEU A 20 -19.06 1.35 -16.91
C LEU A 20 -17.74 0.74 -17.36
N GLU A 21 -17.61 0.30 -18.60
CA GLU A 21 -16.40 -0.38 -19.08
C GLU A 21 -15.37 0.61 -19.61
N SER A 22 -15.76 1.48 -20.55
CA SER A 22 -14.84 2.50 -21.11
C SER A 22 -14.61 3.72 -20.18
N SER A 23 -15.24 3.74 -19.02
CA SER A 23 -15.09 4.81 -18.01
C SER A 23 -15.27 6.25 -18.54
N ARG A 24 -16.06 6.44 -19.60
CA ARG A 24 -16.35 7.77 -20.13
C ARG A 24 -17.06 8.63 -19.09
N PRO A 25 -16.79 9.95 -19.07
CA PRO A 25 -17.53 10.87 -18.22
C PRO A 25 -19.03 10.79 -18.52
N VAL A 26 -19.84 10.68 -17.47
CA VAL A 26 -21.31 10.63 -17.62
C VAL A 26 -21.81 12.06 -17.82
N PRO A 27 -22.53 12.34 -18.91
CA PRO A 27 -23.11 13.66 -19.16
C PRO A 27 -24.06 14.08 -18.05
N LYS A 28 -24.09 15.39 -17.79
CA LYS A 28 -25.03 15.98 -16.81
C LYS A 28 -26.48 15.65 -17.23
N GLY A 29 -27.28 15.20 -16.27
CA GLY A 29 -28.69 14.84 -16.50
C GLY A 29 -28.91 13.40 -16.97
N LEU A 30 -27.88 12.68 -17.42
CA LEU A 30 -28.04 11.30 -17.91
C LEU A 30 -28.43 10.33 -16.79
N LEU A 31 -27.85 10.46 -15.61
CA LEU A 31 -28.15 9.59 -14.46
C LEU A 31 -29.60 9.74 -14.02
N GLU A 32 -30.05 10.98 -13.90
CA GLU A 32 -31.41 11.31 -13.52
C GLU A 32 -32.43 10.78 -14.55
N ALA A 33 -32.11 10.92 -15.83
CA ALA A 33 -32.93 10.41 -16.91
C ALA A 33 -32.99 8.88 -16.93
N LEU A 34 -31.87 8.17 -16.68
CA LEU A 34 -31.82 6.71 -16.59
C LEU A 34 -32.58 6.16 -15.35
N GLU A 35 -32.65 6.92 -14.26
CA GLU A 35 -33.37 6.53 -13.04
C GLU A 35 -34.89 6.51 -13.23
N VAL A 36 -35.42 7.42 -14.07
CA VAL A 36 -36.86 7.51 -14.39
C VAL A 36 -37.23 6.78 -15.68
N ASP A 37 -36.25 6.17 -16.38
CA ASP A 37 -36.47 5.41 -17.60
C ASP A 37 -37.36 4.19 -17.31
N ARG A 38 -38.30 3.91 -18.22
CA ARG A 38 -39.22 2.74 -18.10
C ARG A 38 -38.48 1.40 -18.18
N ARG A 39 -37.32 1.36 -18.79
CA ARG A 39 -36.51 0.16 -18.96
C ARG A 39 -35.80 -0.16 -17.63
N HIS A 40 -36.16 -1.31 -17.04
CA HIS A 40 -35.53 -1.77 -15.80
C HIS A 40 -33.97 -1.82 -15.87
N GLY A 41 -33.43 -2.20 -17.03
CA GLY A 41 -31.99 -2.21 -17.28
C GLY A 41 -31.33 -0.82 -17.21
N ALA A 42 -32.07 0.25 -17.58
CA ALA A 42 -31.56 1.63 -17.46
C ALA A 42 -31.47 2.05 -16.00
N GLN A 43 -32.47 1.76 -15.19
CA GLN A 43 -32.48 2.04 -13.76
C GLN A 43 -31.34 1.28 -13.03
N GLN A 44 -31.12 0.00 -13.37
CA GLN A 44 -29.99 -0.77 -12.83
C GLN A 44 -28.64 -0.18 -13.24
N LEU A 45 -28.51 0.28 -14.48
CA LEU A 45 -27.31 0.93 -14.97
C LEU A 45 -27.00 2.21 -14.17
N ALA A 46 -28.00 3.07 -13.97
CA ALA A 46 -27.89 4.29 -13.16
C ALA A 46 -27.42 3.96 -11.73
N LYS A 47 -28.03 2.96 -11.08
CA LYS A 47 -27.65 2.50 -9.75
C LYS A 47 -26.19 2.07 -9.68
N ARG A 48 -25.71 1.29 -10.67
CA ARG A 48 -24.30 0.84 -10.75
C ARG A 48 -23.33 2.02 -10.96
N ILE A 49 -23.68 2.97 -11.82
CA ILE A 49 -22.85 4.17 -12.04
C ILE A 49 -22.78 5.01 -10.76
N ARG A 50 -23.90 5.24 -10.07
CA ARG A 50 -23.89 5.96 -8.77
C ARG A 50 -23.07 5.24 -7.71
N GLN A 51 -23.16 3.92 -7.64
CA GLN A 51 -22.36 3.11 -6.72
C GLN A 51 -20.86 3.26 -7.02
N ARG A 52 -20.47 3.22 -8.30
CA ARG A 52 -19.07 3.47 -8.71
C ARG A 52 -18.61 4.86 -8.31
N TYR A 53 -19.40 5.90 -8.51
CA TYR A 53 -19.05 7.27 -8.10
C TYR A 53 -18.88 7.39 -6.57
N ARG A 54 -19.78 6.78 -5.80
CA ARG A 54 -19.66 6.74 -4.34
C ARG A 54 -18.39 6.02 -3.90
N SER A 55 -18.11 4.85 -4.47
CA SER A 55 -16.90 4.09 -4.19
C SER A 55 -15.62 4.87 -4.56
N ASN A 56 -15.58 5.51 -5.73
CA ASN A 56 -14.44 6.30 -6.16
C ASN A 56 -14.22 7.53 -5.25
N ARG A 57 -15.29 8.19 -4.83
CA ARG A 57 -15.23 9.32 -3.89
C ARG A 57 -14.71 8.88 -2.52
N SER A 58 -15.25 7.78 -1.99
CA SER A 58 -14.80 7.20 -0.72
C SER A 58 -13.32 6.81 -0.77
N GLU A 59 -12.90 6.14 -1.84
CA GLU A 59 -11.49 5.77 -2.04
C GLU A 59 -10.59 7.02 -2.17
N GLY A 60 -11.02 8.03 -2.91
CA GLY A 60 -10.30 9.31 -3.00
C GLY A 60 -10.13 10.00 -1.64
N GLN A 61 -11.17 10.00 -0.80
CA GLN A 61 -11.11 10.53 0.55
C GLN A 61 -10.16 9.71 1.43
N ARG A 62 -10.21 8.38 1.33
CA ARG A 62 -9.32 7.48 2.06
C ARG A 62 -7.85 7.71 1.69
N LEU A 63 -7.53 7.80 0.40
CA LEU A 63 -6.18 8.08 -0.07
C LEU A 63 -5.69 9.47 0.34
N HIS A 64 -6.57 10.46 0.34
CA HIS A 64 -6.22 11.79 0.85
C HIS A 64 -5.91 11.76 2.36
N SER A 65 -6.70 11.02 3.13
CA SER A 65 -6.45 10.84 4.57
C SER A 65 -5.15 10.07 4.84
N LEU A 66 -4.79 9.14 3.96
CA LEU A 66 -3.54 8.39 4.06
C LEU A 66 -2.31 9.29 3.79
N LEU A 67 -2.44 10.35 3.01
CA LEU A 67 -1.40 11.34 2.73
C LEU A 67 -1.28 12.45 3.78
N ARG A 68 -2.02 12.40 4.88
CA ARG A 68 -2.12 13.51 5.84
C ARG A 68 -0.76 13.96 6.41
N PHE A 69 0.15 13.04 6.71
CA PHE A 69 1.48 13.36 7.24
C PHE A 69 2.38 13.94 6.18
N GLU A 70 2.32 13.41 4.97
CA GLU A 70 3.05 13.93 3.82
C GLU A 70 2.57 15.35 3.48
N ILE A 71 1.25 15.59 3.46
CA ILE A 71 0.66 16.92 3.21
C ILE A 71 1.09 17.91 4.29
N GLU A 72 1.07 17.53 5.58
CA GLU A 72 1.56 18.34 6.69
C GLU A 72 3.02 18.77 6.44
N LEU A 73 3.89 17.83 6.10
CA LEU A 73 5.30 18.09 5.84
C LEU A 73 5.52 18.94 4.57
N TRP A 74 4.78 18.68 3.51
CA TRP A 74 4.86 19.51 2.29
C TRP A 74 4.44 20.96 2.53
N THR A 75 3.46 21.20 3.43
CA THR A 75 3.07 22.58 3.81
C THR A 75 4.13 23.27 4.66
N GLN A 76 4.98 22.50 5.36
CA GLN A 76 6.13 23.00 6.12
C GLN A 76 7.37 23.24 5.23
N GLY A 77 7.28 22.96 3.92
CA GLY A 77 8.36 23.21 2.96
C GLY A 77 9.23 21.99 2.63
N TYR A 78 9.04 20.84 3.28
CA TYR A 78 9.71 19.60 2.91
C TYR A 78 9.15 19.10 1.58
N SER A 79 10.00 18.74 0.63
CA SER A 79 9.57 18.30 -0.70
C SER A 79 9.69 16.79 -0.90
N LEU A 80 10.78 16.20 -0.42
CA LEU A 80 11.10 14.79 -0.54
C LEU A 80 10.86 14.10 0.82
N VAL A 81 9.65 13.54 0.98
CA VAL A 81 9.26 12.82 2.21
C VAL A 81 9.37 11.32 1.95
N ALA A 82 10.28 10.66 2.65
CA ALA A 82 10.44 9.21 2.58
C ALA A 82 9.56 8.51 3.62
N GLY A 83 8.93 7.40 3.24
CA GLY A 83 8.37 6.43 4.16
C GLY A 83 9.30 5.23 4.30
N VAL A 84 9.44 4.68 5.51
CA VAL A 84 10.27 3.50 5.79
C VAL A 84 9.49 2.53 6.67
N ASP A 85 9.50 1.25 6.27
CA ASP A 85 8.88 0.14 7.02
C ASP A 85 9.70 -1.14 6.86
N GLU A 86 9.56 -2.08 7.80
CA GLU A 86 10.18 -3.41 7.73
C GLU A 86 9.19 -4.54 7.51
N ALA A 87 9.70 -5.63 6.96
CA ALA A 87 9.04 -6.91 6.81
C ALA A 87 9.98 -8.03 7.27
N GLY A 88 9.42 -9.19 7.61
CA GLY A 88 10.24 -10.35 8.01
C GLY A 88 10.54 -10.44 9.50
N MET A 89 9.92 -9.60 10.35
CA MET A 89 10.09 -9.67 11.81
C MET A 89 9.37 -10.86 12.48
N ALA A 90 8.40 -11.47 11.79
CA ALA A 90 7.58 -12.57 12.34
C ALA A 90 7.99 -13.98 11.87
N PRO A 91 8.52 -14.21 10.65
CA PRO A 91 8.99 -15.52 10.24
C PRO A 91 10.22 -15.96 11.04
N LEU A 92 10.24 -17.25 11.43
CA LEU A 92 11.35 -17.85 12.19
C LEU A 92 12.58 -18.16 11.32
N ALA A 93 12.51 -17.94 10.02
CA ALA A 93 13.59 -18.22 9.07
C ALA A 93 13.58 -17.22 7.92
N GLY A 94 14.70 -16.57 7.71
CA GLY A 94 14.93 -15.61 6.63
C GLY A 94 15.42 -14.24 7.12
N PRO A 95 15.89 -13.39 6.20
CA PRO A 95 16.37 -12.06 6.51
C PRO A 95 15.23 -11.12 6.90
N VAL A 96 15.55 -10.10 7.65
CA VAL A 96 14.69 -8.93 7.78
C VAL A 96 14.90 -8.02 6.59
N VAL A 97 13.81 -7.57 5.99
CA VAL A 97 13.82 -6.66 4.83
C VAL A 97 13.15 -5.36 5.22
N ALA A 98 13.73 -4.23 4.82
CA ALA A 98 13.06 -2.94 4.94
C ALA A 98 12.95 -2.28 3.57
N GLY A 99 11.84 -1.55 3.36
CA GLY A 99 11.62 -0.69 2.21
C GLY A 99 11.78 0.78 2.60
N ALA A 100 12.28 1.59 1.68
CA ALA A 100 12.25 3.04 1.75
C ALA A 100 11.70 3.58 0.43
N VAL A 101 10.70 4.47 0.48
CA VAL A 101 10.01 4.97 -0.72
C VAL A 101 9.74 6.47 -0.57
N ILE A 102 10.06 7.25 -1.60
CA ILE A 102 9.62 8.63 -1.75
C ILE A 102 8.58 8.69 -2.85
N LEU A 103 7.35 9.01 -2.47
CA LEU A 103 6.24 9.16 -3.42
C LEU A 103 6.19 10.58 -4.01
N PRO A 104 5.71 10.75 -5.25
CA PRO A 104 5.42 12.07 -5.78
C PRO A 104 4.31 12.76 -4.96
N LYS A 105 4.32 14.11 -4.97
CA LYS A 105 3.29 14.89 -4.27
C LYS A 105 1.89 14.53 -4.79
N ASN A 106 0.94 14.43 -3.88
CA ASN A 106 -0.46 14.08 -4.16
C ASN A 106 -0.64 12.71 -4.85
N TYR A 107 0.26 11.77 -4.61
CA TYR A 107 0.19 10.41 -5.16
C TYR A 107 -1.12 9.72 -4.85
N LYS A 108 -1.71 9.07 -5.85
CA LYS A 108 -2.99 8.38 -5.73
C LYS A 108 -2.91 7.02 -6.41
N LEU A 109 -2.61 6.00 -5.65
CA LEU A 109 -2.68 4.61 -6.12
C LEU A 109 -3.88 3.92 -5.49
N ARG A 110 -4.85 3.52 -6.32
CA ARG A 110 -6.04 2.81 -5.85
C ARG A 110 -5.65 1.48 -5.23
N GLY A 111 -6.15 1.23 -4.03
CA GLY A 111 -5.85 0.01 -3.28
C GLY A 111 -4.57 0.08 -2.44
N LEU A 112 -3.79 1.18 -2.50
CA LEU A 112 -2.70 1.41 -1.56
C LEU A 112 -3.25 1.39 -0.14
N ASN A 113 -2.77 0.47 0.68
CA ASN A 113 -3.24 0.25 2.05
C ASN A 113 -2.14 -0.44 2.86
N ASP A 114 -2.35 -0.58 4.17
CA ASP A 114 -1.60 -1.52 5.01
C ASP A 114 -1.47 -2.88 4.29
N SER A 115 -0.24 -3.30 4.09
CA SER A 115 0.08 -4.51 3.34
C SER A 115 -0.53 -5.79 3.94
N LYS A 116 -0.82 -5.79 5.26
CA LYS A 116 -1.48 -6.90 5.97
C LYS A 116 -2.96 -7.02 5.60
N LYS A 117 -3.58 -5.92 5.12
CA LYS A 117 -4.96 -5.90 4.64
C LYS A 117 -5.09 -6.32 3.18
N ILE A 118 -3.99 -6.36 2.44
CA ILE A 118 -3.94 -6.84 1.05
C ILE A 118 -3.64 -8.33 1.10
N LEU A 119 -4.70 -9.14 1.23
CA LEU A 119 -4.59 -10.60 1.39
C LEU A 119 -4.14 -11.30 0.10
N ASP A 120 -4.49 -10.73 -1.06
CA ASP A 120 -4.14 -11.24 -2.37
C ASP A 120 -2.68 -10.88 -2.70
N GLU A 121 -1.84 -11.92 -2.88
CA GLU A 121 -0.43 -11.78 -3.17
C GLU A 121 -0.19 -11.18 -4.55
N SER A 122 -0.94 -11.61 -5.58
CA SER A 122 -0.86 -11.06 -6.94
C SER A 122 -1.13 -9.57 -6.95
N LYS A 123 -2.15 -9.14 -6.20
CA LYS A 123 -2.47 -7.71 -6.07
C LYS A 123 -1.38 -6.93 -5.34
N ARG A 124 -0.71 -7.53 -4.35
CA ARG A 124 0.44 -6.91 -3.68
C ARG A 124 1.62 -6.74 -4.64
N GLU A 125 1.86 -7.73 -5.50
CA GLU A 125 2.88 -7.66 -6.55
C GLU A 125 2.59 -6.55 -7.56
N GLU A 126 1.36 -6.47 -8.07
CA GLU A 126 0.92 -5.40 -8.97
C GLU A 126 1.13 -4.02 -8.35
N LEU A 127 0.74 -3.84 -7.09
CA LEU A 127 0.95 -2.58 -6.37
C LEU A 127 2.43 -2.28 -6.17
N ALA A 128 3.26 -3.29 -5.86
CA ALA A 128 4.70 -3.09 -5.69
C ALA A 128 5.37 -2.65 -7.00
N VAL A 129 4.98 -3.23 -8.13
CA VAL A 129 5.46 -2.82 -9.47
C VAL A 129 5.07 -1.36 -9.73
N GLN A 130 3.79 -1.02 -9.54
CA GLN A 130 3.30 0.33 -9.79
C GLN A 130 3.97 1.37 -8.87
N ILE A 131 4.17 1.05 -7.58
CA ILE A 131 4.88 1.93 -6.65
C ILE A 131 6.32 2.16 -7.11
N LYS A 132 7.03 1.11 -7.56
CA LYS A 132 8.42 1.20 -8.02
C LYS A 132 8.55 2.03 -9.30
N GLU A 133 7.57 1.96 -10.18
CA GLU A 133 7.52 2.75 -11.42
C GLU A 133 7.20 4.22 -11.16
N ASP A 134 6.27 4.50 -10.24
CA ASP A 134 5.77 5.85 -9.98
C ASP A 134 6.61 6.62 -8.96
N ALA A 135 7.36 5.94 -8.07
CA ALA A 135 8.12 6.56 -7.00
C ALA A 135 9.22 7.49 -7.52
N VAL A 136 9.45 8.61 -6.84
CA VAL A 136 10.60 9.49 -7.10
C VAL A 136 11.91 8.73 -6.92
N CYS A 137 12.02 7.97 -5.83
CA CYS A 137 13.04 6.93 -5.64
C CYS A 137 12.55 5.91 -4.60
N TRP A 138 13.12 4.72 -4.66
CA TRP A 138 12.86 3.67 -3.70
C TRP A 138 14.11 2.81 -3.50
N ALA A 139 14.20 2.14 -2.37
CA ALA A 139 15.26 1.20 -2.07
C ALA A 139 14.79 0.12 -1.11
N VAL A 140 15.55 -0.98 -1.04
CA VAL A 140 15.40 -2.04 -0.05
C VAL A 140 16.72 -2.26 0.69
N GLY A 141 16.62 -2.55 1.98
CA GLY A 141 17.73 -2.95 2.83
C GLY A 141 17.44 -4.30 3.46
N PHE A 142 18.49 -5.07 3.71
CA PHE A 142 18.41 -6.41 4.28
C PHE A 142 19.28 -6.49 5.53
N ALA A 143 18.84 -7.26 6.52
CA ALA A 143 19.68 -7.80 7.56
C ALA A 143 19.64 -9.33 7.48
N GLU A 144 20.82 -9.92 7.33
CA GLU A 144 21.00 -11.35 7.10
C GLU A 144 20.73 -12.15 8.36
N VAL A 145 20.51 -13.47 8.23
CA VAL A 145 20.23 -14.37 9.37
C VAL A 145 21.36 -14.34 10.39
N GLU A 146 22.61 -14.34 9.95
CA GLU A 146 23.81 -14.30 10.79
C GLU A 146 23.90 -12.96 11.57
N GLU A 147 23.37 -11.88 10.99
CA GLU A 147 23.30 -10.59 11.67
C GLU A 147 22.19 -10.60 12.72
N ILE A 148 21.02 -11.22 12.40
CA ILE A 148 19.91 -11.39 13.36
C ILE A 148 20.38 -12.15 14.60
N ASP A 149 21.13 -13.24 14.41
CA ASP A 149 21.67 -14.06 15.51
C ASP A 149 22.63 -13.26 16.39
N ARG A 150 23.39 -12.35 15.78
CA ARG A 150 24.39 -11.55 16.48
C ARG A 150 23.83 -10.35 17.23
N ILE A 151 22.84 -9.63 16.64
CA ILE A 151 22.35 -8.35 17.18
C ILE A 151 20.88 -8.40 17.62
N ASN A 152 20.21 -9.53 17.51
CA ASN A 152 18.78 -9.80 17.66
C ASN A 152 17.88 -9.17 16.58
N ILE A 153 16.64 -9.66 16.52
CA ILE A 153 15.65 -9.27 15.49
C ILE A 153 15.28 -7.79 15.52
N TYR A 154 15.25 -7.17 16.70
CA TYR A 154 14.91 -5.76 16.83
C TYR A 154 15.97 -4.86 16.19
N HIS A 155 17.24 -5.10 16.52
CA HIS A 155 18.36 -4.34 15.94
C HIS A 155 18.60 -4.67 14.47
N ALA A 156 18.31 -5.89 14.05
CA ALA A 156 18.34 -6.28 12.65
C ALA A 156 17.29 -5.51 11.83
N GLY A 157 16.09 -5.28 12.37
CA GLY A 157 15.08 -4.41 11.77
C GLY A 157 15.57 -2.98 11.58
N LEU A 158 16.19 -2.40 12.60
CA LEU A 158 16.79 -1.07 12.52
C LEU A 158 17.93 -1.00 11.50
N LEU A 159 18.77 -2.04 11.42
CA LEU A 159 19.85 -2.15 10.44
C LEU A 159 19.32 -2.23 9.01
N ALA A 160 18.28 -3.02 8.78
CA ALA A 160 17.61 -3.12 7.48
C ALA A 160 17.02 -1.77 7.05
N MET A 161 16.33 -1.05 7.97
CA MET A 161 15.81 0.30 7.71
C MET A 161 16.92 1.29 7.38
N GLN A 162 18.03 1.27 8.14
CA GLN A 162 19.18 2.13 7.89
C GLN A 162 19.78 1.86 6.51
N ARG A 163 19.92 0.60 6.12
CA ARG A 163 20.42 0.20 4.80
C ARG A 163 19.47 0.61 3.67
N ALA A 164 18.15 0.48 3.86
CA ALA A 164 17.17 0.95 2.90
C ALA A 164 17.28 2.47 2.70
N PHE A 165 17.34 3.25 3.77
CA PHE A 165 17.52 4.69 3.74
C PHE A 165 18.81 5.11 3.01
N GLN A 166 19.95 4.48 3.34
CA GLN A 166 21.24 4.79 2.74
C GLN A 166 21.34 4.44 1.25
N ARG A 167 20.50 3.50 0.77
CA ARG A 167 20.47 3.09 -0.64
C ARG A 167 19.51 3.93 -1.50
N LEU A 168 18.76 4.86 -0.92
CA LEU A 168 17.97 5.79 -1.72
C LEU A 168 18.88 6.61 -2.63
N SER A 169 18.49 6.70 -3.91
CA SER A 169 19.25 7.49 -4.92
C SER A 169 19.12 9.00 -4.75
N CYS A 170 18.18 9.46 -3.92
CA CYS A 170 17.98 10.86 -3.58
C CYS A 170 17.88 11.02 -2.06
N CYS A 171 18.45 12.11 -1.52
CA CYS A 171 18.36 12.41 -0.09
C CYS A 171 16.96 12.94 0.25
N PRO A 172 16.21 12.28 1.17
CA PRO A 172 14.93 12.82 1.63
C PRO A 172 15.14 14.01 2.56
N ASP A 173 14.23 15.00 2.44
CA ASP A 173 14.19 16.16 3.36
C ASP A 173 13.63 15.76 4.72
N PHE A 174 12.77 14.75 4.76
CA PHE A 174 12.15 14.22 5.97
C PHE A 174 11.85 12.72 5.83
N VAL A 175 11.88 11.97 6.94
CA VAL A 175 11.62 10.53 6.97
C VAL A 175 10.48 10.20 7.94
N LEU A 176 9.45 9.53 7.42
CA LEU A 176 8.38 8.91 8.20
C LEU A 176 8.72 7.43 8.39
N VAL A 177 8.73 6.95 9.62
CA VAL A 177 9.15 5.58 9.95
C VAL A 177 8.02 4.87 10.70
N ASP A 178 7.74 3.59 10.37
CA ASP A 178 6.76 2.83 11.17
C ASP A 178 7.31 2.57 12.57
N ALA A 179 6.60 3.08 13.58
CA ALA A 179 6.78 2.89 15.03
C ALA A 179 8.19 3.11 15.59
N ARG A 180 9.23 3.38 14.78
CA ARG A 180 10.64 3.38 15.19
C ARG A 180 11.39 4.65 14.77
N ARG A 181 12.68 4.68 15.08
CA ARG A 181 13.63 5.68 14.59
C ARG A 181 14.84 4.97 13.99
N ILE A 182 15.27 5.44 12.82
CA ILE A 182 16.45 4.91 12.12
C ILE A 182 17.71 5.44 12.78
N PRO A 183 18.64 4.58 13.22
CA PRO A 183 19.92 5.03 13.76
C PRO A 183 20.74 5.78 12.69
N ASN A 184 21.47 6.81 13.11
CA ASN A 184 22.35 7.60 12.23
C ASN A 184 21.67 8.13 10.96
N CYS A 185 20.38 8.44 11.03
CA CYS A 185 19.65 9.07 9.94
C CYS A 185 20.05 10.55 9.85
N ALA A 186 20.55 10.98 8.69
CA ALA A 186 20.98 12.36 8.47
C ALA A 186 19.79 13.33 8.34
N SER A 187 18.63 12.85 7.93
CA SER A 187 17.41 13.64 7.76
C SER A 187 16.57 13.67 9.03
N PRO A 188 15.82 14.76 9.30
CA PRO A 188 14.80 14.77 10.33
C PRO A 188 13.83 13.60 10.14
N GLN A 189 13.40 12.97 11.24
CA GLN A 189 12.55 11.79 11.17
C GLN A 189 11.46 11.79 12.24
N ARG A 190 10.33 11.15 11.93
CA ARG A 190 9.18 10.97 12.83
C ARG A 190 8.72 9.53 12.79
N GLY A 191 8.71 8.86 13.94
CA GLY A 191 8.08 7.55 14.10
C GLY A 191 6.55 7.69 14.21
N ILE A 192 5.81 6.87 13.47
CA ILE A 192 4.34 6.84 13.47
C ILE A 192 3.90 5.42 13.83
N ILE A 193 3.26 5.26 14.98
CA ILE A 193 2.70 3.96 15.39
C ILE A 193 1.58 3.58 14.41
N HIS A 194 1.62 2.37 13.86
CA HIS A 194 0.77 1.90 12.77
C HIS A 194 0.89 2.78 11.51
N GLY A 195 2.10 3.20 11.20
CA GLY A 195 2.38 4.09 10.09
C GLY A 195 1.98 3.51 8.74
N ASP A 196 2.08 2.20 8.55
CA ASP A 196 1.62 1.46 7.38
C ASP A 196 0.11 1.63 7.09
N ALA A 197 -0.70 1.89 8.13
CA ALA A 197 -2.13 2.18 7.98
C ALA A 197 -2.45 3.70 7.89
N LEU A 198 -1.49 4.57 8.19
CA LEU A 198 -1.74 6.00 8.43
C LEU A 198 -0.97 6.94 7.49
N SER A 199 0.09 6.49 6.83
CA SER A 199 0.95 7.23 5.90
C SER A 199 1.08 6.50 4.58
N ALA A 200 0.91 7.20 3.48
CA ALA A 200 1.01 6.62 2.13
C ALA A 200 2.43 6.15 1.82
N SER A 201 3.43 6.93 2.22
CA SER A 201 4.85 6.61 1.99
C SER A 201 5.27 5.37 2.80
N ILE A 202 4.81 5.25 4.06
CA ILE A 202 5.10 4.07 4.89
C ILE A 202 4.36 2.84 4.34
N ALA A 203 3.08 2.98 3.93
CA ALA A 203 2.32 1.90 3.30
C ALA A 203 2.99 1.39 2.02
N ALA A 204 3.50 2.31 1.19
CA ALA A 204 4.25 1.97 -0.02
C ALA A 204 5.57 1.23 0.34
N ALA A 205 6.30 1.70 1.34
CA ALA A 205 7.52 1.06 1.83
C ALA A 205 7.25 -0.36 2.34
N SER A 206 6.15 -0.57 3.09
CA SER A 206 5.70 -1.87 3.55
C SER A 206 5.44 -2.86 2.43
N ILE A 207 4.77 -2.41 1.35
CA ILE A 207 4.49 -3.22 0.16
C ILE A 207 5.79 -3.57 -0.56
N VAL A 208 6.70 -2.60 -0.75
CA VAL A 208 8.00 -2.81 -1.42
C VAL A 208 8.90 -3.76 -0.60
N ALA A 209 8.88 -3.65 0.74
CA ALA A 209 9.64 -4.56 1.61
C ALA A 209 9.19 -6.02 1.52
N LYS A 210 7.89 -6.26 1.28
CA LYS A 210 7.31 -7.62 1.17
C LYS A 210 7.47 -8.24 -0.22
N GLN A 211 7.78 -7.41 -1.22
CA GLN A 211 8.07 -7.84 -2.59
C GLN A 211 9.47 -7.35 -3.00
N PRO A 212 10.52 -7.75 -2.27
CA PRO A 212 11.86 -7.36 -2.63
C PRO A 212 12.22 -8.03 -3.94
N ALA A 213 12.92 -7.30 -4.81
CA ALA A 213 13.71 -7.94 -5.86
C ALA A 213 14.83 -8.72 -5.15
N MET A 214 14.57 -9.99 -4.83
CA MET A 214 15.54 -10.85 -4.14
C MET A 214 16.79 -10.96 -5.00
N PRO A 215 18.01 -10.79 -4.43
CA PRO A 215 19.23 -11.13 -5.10
C PRO A 215 19.15 -12.57 -5.62
N THR A 216 19.68 -12.85 -6.80
CA THR A 216 19.56 -14.15 -7.48
C THR A 216 20.06 -15.32 -6.62
N CYS A 217 21.01 -15.05 -5.71
CA CYS A 217 21.53 -16.05 -4.77
C CYS A 217 20.49 -16.56 -3.75
N TRP A 218 19.42 -15.80 -3.46
CA TRP A 218 18.36 -16.19 -2.54
C TRP A 218 17.27 -17.04 -3.20
N LYS A 219 17.11 -16.95 -4.51
CA LYS A 219 16.21 -17.83 -5.27
C LYS A 219 16.69 -19.28 -5.30
N SER A 220 17.93 -19.52 -4.94
CA SER A 220 18.57 -20.85 -4.93
C SER A 220 18.43 -21.59 -3.60
N ILE A 221 17.93 -20.93 -2.53
CA ILE A 221 17.57 -21.63 -1.31
C ILE A 221 16.19 -22.24 -1.54
N ALA A 222 16.20 -23.46 -2.12
CA ALA A 222 15.00 -24.27 -2.21
C ALA A 222 14.40 -24.41 -0.81
N PRO A 223 13.07 -24.37 -0.65
CA PRO A 223 12.46 -24.72 0.63
C PRO A 223 12.98 -26.10 1.01
N ILE A 224 13.54 -26.23 2.22
CA ILE A 224 13.97 -27.51 2.76
C ILE A 224 12.68 -28.34 2.89
N GLN A 225 12.39 -29.15 1.86
CA GLN A 225 11.32 -30.14 1.90
C GLN A 225 11.75 -31.18 2.92
N GLY A 226 11.07 -31.21 4.05
CA GLY A 226 11.19 -32.32 4.98
C GLY A 226 11.40 -32.00 6.45
N THR A 227 11.51 -30.76 6.88
CA THR A 227 11.55 -30.45 8.30
C THR A 227 10.14 -30.17 8.80
N VAL A 228 9.43 -31.22 9.23
CA VAL A 228 8.23 -31.11 10.06
C VAL A 228 8.70 -30.58 11.41
N LEU A 229 8.70 -29.27 11.59
CA LEU A 229 8.85 -28.68 12.91
C LEU A 229 7.63 -29.10 13.76
N PRO A 230 7.82 -29.71 14.94
CA PRO A 230 6.70 -30.02 15.80
C PRO A 230 5.99 -28.73 16.17
N LEU A 231 4.66 -28.72 15.97
CA LEU A 231 3.77 -27.65 16.41
C LEU A 231 3.95 -27.45 17.93
N ILE A 232 4.72 -26.46 18.32
CA ILE A 232 4.75 -26.00 19.71
C ILE A 232 3.40 -25.34 19.96
N ARG A 233 2.48 -26.10 20.55
CA ARG A 233 1.24 -25.59 21.11
C ARG A 233 1.61 -24.60 22.22
N VAL A 234 1.51 -23.32 21.95
CA VAL A 234 1.50 -22.30 23.00
C VAL A 234 0.18 -22.46 23.77
N THR A 235 0.23 -23.22 24.88
CA THR A 235 -0.87 -23.28 25.82
C THR A 235 -1.02 -21.89 26.47
N ARG A 236 -2.11 -21.23 26.17
CA ARG A 236 -2.59 -20.06 26.91
C ARG A 236 -2.69 -20.44 28.40
N ARG A 237 -1.81 -19.92 29.24
CA ARG A 237 -2.00 -19.96 30.68
C ARG A 237 -3.27 -19.18 31.00
N GLN A 238 -4.32 -19.89 31.37
CA GLN A 238 -5.47 -19.31 32.04
C GLN A 238 -5.00 -18.83 33.43
N ASN A 239 -5.12 -17.51 33.65
CA ASN A 239 -5.04 -16.98 35.01
C ASN A 239 -6.22 -17.48 35.79
N ILE A 240 -5.96 -18.42 36.70
CA ILE A 240 -6.88 -18.75 37.76
C ILE A 240 -6.67 -17.71 38.86
N ALA A 241 -7.55 -16.72 38.90
CA ALA A 241 -7.78 -15.94 40.09
C ALA A 241 -8.58 -16.80 41.07
N GLY A 242 -8.02 -17.05 42.24
CA GLY A 242 -8.68 -17.77 43.30
C GLY A 242 -8.10 -17.43 44.65
N ARG A 243 -8.89 -16.64 45.38
CA ARG A 243 -8.89 -16.35 46.84
C ARG A 243 -7.91 -15.31 47.35
#